data_4b88118c454d59b3f4617966768494c7
#
_entry.id   4b88118c454d59b3f4617966768494c7
#
_cell.length_a   1.000
_cell.length_b   1.000
_cell.length_c   1.000
_cell.angle_alpha   90.00
_cell.angle_beta   90.00
_cell.angle_gamma   90.00
#
_symmetry.space_group_name_H-M   'P 1'
#
loop_
_entity.id
_entity.type
_entity.pdbx_description
1 polymer ?
#
loop_
_entity_poly.entity_id
_entity_poly.type
_entity_poly.pdbx_seq_one_letter_code
_entity_poly.pdbx_strand_id
1 'polypeptide(L)'
;TRLTCNGVGIDIVYKRLLVNEYLPIMEEQPDLLNAYRAGAICMVNSFRGKLVHKKAIFAVLTNERYRYLFNDAELEAIAKHIPWTRVFRDEQTENKGEAIDLVEWTRANSHKLVLKPNDDYGGNGIFIGWNSTPAEWDAAIAAALADGDYLVQERVKTAKELFPMLTDKEGHWEMVEQLVDLDPLLFLGEV
;
A
#
# COMPACT_ATOMS: atom_id res chain seq x y z
N THR A 1 -8.00 19.36 -27.97
CA THR A 1 -6.53 19.56 -27.99
C THR A 1 -5.88 18.18 -27.93
N ARG A 2 -5.11 17.81 -28.94
CA ARG A 2 -4.40 16.51 -28.99
C ARG A 2 -3.08 16.64 -28.21
N LEU A 3 -2.77 15.70 -27.35
CA LEU A 3 -1.46 15.60 -26.71
C LEU A 3 -0.43 15.15 -27.77
N THR A 4 0.74 15.82 -27.83
CA THR A 4 1.81 15.47 -28.77
C THR A 4 3.16 15.45 -28.04
N CYS A 5 4.07 14.61 -28.54
CA CYS A 5 5.48 14.64 -28.17
C CYS A 5 6.33 14.64 -29.45
N ASN A 6 7.17 15.65 -29.60
CA ASN A 6 7.99 15.84 -30.82
C ASN A 6 7.18 15.79 -32.15
N GLY A 7 5.97 16.37 -32.15
CA GLY A 7 5.06 16.37 -33.28
C GLY A 7 4.26 15.08 -33.54
N VAL A 8 4.51 14.02 -32.75
CA VAL A 8 3.75 12.77 -32.81
C VAL A 8 2.58 12.83 -31.83
N GLY A 9 1.37 12.50 -32.30
CA GLY A 9 0.18 12.42 -31.47
C GLY A 9 0.22 11.25 -30.51
N ILE A 10 -0.23 11.49 -29.28
CA ILE A 10 -0.29 10.48 -28.23
C ILE A 10 -1.75 10.14 -27.98
N ASP A 11 -2.11 8.87 -28.07
CA ASP A 11 -3.46 8.35 -27.83
C ASP A 11 -3.53 7.60 -26.50
N ILE A 12 -2.41 6.98 -26.05
CA ILE A 12 -2.32 6.21 -24.80
C ILE A 12 -1.13 6.70 -23.98
N VAL A 13 -1.35 6.87 -22.68
CA VAL A 13 -0.31 7.18 -21.71
C VAL A 13 -0.29 6.08 -20.64
N TYR A 14 0.79 5.28 -20.60
CA TYR A 14 1.08 4.38 -19.50
C TYR A 14 1.79 5.16 -18.38
N LYS A 15 1.01 5.63 -17.42
CA LYS A 15 1.48 6.51 -16.35
C LYS A 15 2.24 5.75 -15.27
N ARG A 16 3.55 5.94 -15.19
CA ARG A 16 4.42 5.47 -14.10
C ARG A 16 4.64 6.53 -13.02
N LEU A 17 4.38 7.79 -13.34
CA LEU A 17 4.47 8.93 -12.44
C LEU A 17 3.41 8.82 -11.34
N LEU A 18 3.82 8.96 -10.08
CA LEU A 18 2.88 9.04 -8.96
C LEU A 18 2.18 10.39 -8.95
N VAL A 19 0.97 10.43 -8.39
CA VAL A 19 0.18 11.67 -8.34
C VAL A 19 0.90 12.73 -7.52
N ASN A 20 1.45 12.37 -6.36
CA ASN A 20 2.22 13.28 -5.51
C ASN A 20 3.51 13.79 -6.15
N GLU A 21 4.11 13.05 -7.08
CA GLU A 21 5.25 13.53 -7.87
C GLU A 21 4.81 14.51 -8.96
N TYR A 22 3.58 14.35 -9.47
CA TYR A 22 3.03 15.24 -10.50
C TYR A 22 2.51 16.56 -9.94
N LEU A 23 1.93 16.55 -8.73
CA LEU A 23 1.30 17.74 -8.14
C LEU A 23 2.23 18.97 -8.09
N PRO A 24 3.52 18.86 -7.70
CA PRO A 24 4.42 20.03 -7.67
C PRO A 24 4.73 20.64 -9.03
N ILE A 25 4.63 19.83 -10.10
CA ILE A 25 4.96 20.28 -11.47
C ILE A 25 3.73 20.51 -12.35
N MET A 26 2.54 20.29 -11.79
CA MET A 26 1.28 20.33 -12.54
C MET A 26 0.99 21.68 -13.20
N GLU A 27 1.36 22.77 -12.54
CA GLU A 27 1.17 24.14 -13.08
C GLU A 27 2.16 24.46 -14.22
N GLU A 28 3.38 23.92 -14.13
CA GLU A 28 4.41 24.10 -15.16
C GLU A 28 4.20 23.14 -16.36
N GLN A 29 3.55 22.00 -16.11
CA GLN A 29 3.34 20.92 -17.09
C GLN A 29 1.85 20.52 -17.17
N PRO A 30 0.94 21.43 -17.54
CA PRO A 30 -0.49 21.19 -17.49
C PRO A 30 -1.03 20.29 -18.60
N ASP A 31 -0.27 20.06 -19.65
CA ASP A 31 -0.73 19.43 -20.91
C ASP A 31 -1.24 18.00 -20.70
N LEU A 32 -0.57 17.22 -19.85
CA LEU A 32 -1.00 15.86 -19.51
C LEU A 32 -2.37 15.85 -18.82
N LEU A 33 -2.54 16.71 -17.83
CA LEU A 33 -3.81 16.81 -17.08
C LEU A 33 -4.93 17.36 -17.97
N ASN A 34 -4.64 18.36 -18.81
CA ASN A 34 -5.60 18.95 -19.72
C ASN A 34 -6.06 17.94 -20.78
N ALA A 35 -5.13 17.17 -21.37
CA ALA A 35 -5.45 16.12 -22.32
C ALA A 35 -6.29 15.01 -21.67
N TYR A 36 -5.97 14.60 -20.43
CA TYR A 36 -6.74 13.62 -19.66
C TYR A 36 -8.15 14.13 -19.36
N ARG A 37 -8.31 15.37 -18.87
CA ARG A 37 -9.62 15.99 -18.59
C ARG A 37 -10.49 16.14 -19.84
N ALA A 38 -9.86 16.43 -20.97
CA ALA A 38 -10.53 16.54 -22.25
C ALA A 38 -10.91 15.19 -22.88
N GLY A 39 -10.53 14.05 -22.27
CA GLY A 39 -10.73 12.73 -22.85
C GLY A 39 -9.94 12.50 -24.15
N ALA A 40 -8.89 13.29 -24.37
CA ALA A 40 -8.06 13.24 -25.58
C ALA A 40 -7.03 12.11 -25.56
N ILE A 41 -6.83 11.47 -24.42
CA ILE A 41 -5.92 10.32 -24.21
C ILE A 41 -6.58 9.25 -23.36
N CYS A 42 -6.22 8.00 -23.59
CA CYS A 42 -6.43 6.89 -22.65
C CYS A 42 -5.26 6.85 -21.66
N MET A 43 -5.52 6.97 -20.37
CA MET A 43 -4.48 6.93 -19.34
C MET A 43 -4.55 5.66 -18.53
N VAL A 44 -3.47 4.88 -18.51
CA VAL A 44 -3.28 3.64 -17.73
C VAL A 44 -2.14 3.85 -16.74
N ASN A 45 -2.34 3.78 -15.45
CA ASN A 45 -3.55 3.93 -14.67
C ASN A 45 -3.95 5.40 -14.58
N SER A 46 -5.25 5.67 -14.51
CA SER A 46 -5.75 7.04 -14.44
C SER A 46 -5.38 7.72 -13.11
N PHE A 47 -5.57 9.05 -13.02
CA PHE A 47 -5.39 9.77 -11.75
C PHE A 47 -6.34 9.28 -10.65
N ARG A 48 -7.51 8.74 -11.00
CA ARG A 48 -8.46 8.13 -10.05
C ARG A 48 -7.90 6.89 -9.37
N GLY A 49 -6.96 6.19 -9.97
CA GLY A 49 -6.24 5.06 -9.36
C GLY A 49 -5.58 5.42 -8.03
N LYS A 50 -5.30 6.73 -7.78
CA LYS A 50 -4.78 7.20 -6.50
C LYS A 50 -5.68 6.86 -5.31
N LEU A 51 -6.99 6.79 -5.49
CA LEU A 51 -7.93 6.46 -4.41
C LEU A 51 -7.73 5.05 -3.87
N VAL A 52 -7.47 4.09 -4.76
CA VAL A 52 -7.22 2.68 -4.38
C VAL A 52 -5.73 2.35 -4.19
N HIS A 53 -4.84 3.26 -4.55
CA HIS A 53 -3.41 3.16 -4.28
C HIS A 53 -3.09 3.36 -2.79
N LYS A 54 -3.87 4.18 -2.09
CA LYS A 54 -3.69 4.43 -0.66
C LYS A 54 -3.97 3.15 0.15
N LYS A 55 -3.08 2.85 1.08
CA LYS A 55 -3.18 1.65 1.93
C LYS A 55 -4.42 1.63 2.82
N ALA A 56 -5.06 2.80 3.05
CA ALA A 56 -6.33 2.92 3.78
C ALA A 56 -7.47 2.12 3.14
N ILE A 57 -7.37 1.72 1.86
CA ILE A 57 -8.34 0.81 1.24
C ILE A 57 -8.43 -0.52 2.02
N PHE A 58 -7.33 -1.02 2.58
CA PHE A 58 -7.33 -2.24 3.38
C PHE A 58 -8.12 -2.08 4.69
N ALA A 59 -8.13 -0.86 5.25
CA ALA A 59 -8.96 -0.57 6.42
C ALA A 59 -10.47 -0.60 6.05
N VAL A 60 -10.84 -0.18 4.85
CA VAL A 60 -12.23 -0.31 4.37
C VAL A 60 -12.59 -1.78 4.15
N LEU A 61 -11.73 -2.54 3.47
CA LEU A 61 -11.96 -3.95 3.16
C LEU A 61 -12.12 -4.83 4.42
N THR A 62 -11.36 -4.55 5.47
CA THR A 62 -11.34 -5.38 6.69
C THR A 62 -12.21 -4.86 7.84
N ASN A 63 -13.01 -3.82 7.62
CA ASN A 63 -13.89 -3.27 8.66
C ASN A 63 -15.32 -3.78 8.49
N GLU A 64 -15.86 -4.42 9.53
CA GLU A 64 -17.23 -4.96 9.55
C GLU A 64 -18.30 -3.92 9.19
N ARG A 65 -18.05 -2.63 9.50
CA ARG A 65 -18.93 -1.52 9.14
C ARG A 65 -19.23 -1.44 7.64
N TYR A 66 -18.31 -1.90 6.79
CA TYR A 66 -18.40 -1.79 5.33
C TYR A 66 -18.74 -3.11 4.64
N ARG A 67 -19.01 -4.19 5.39
CA ARG A 67 -19.37 -5.51 4.83
C ARG A 67 -20.49 -5.46 3.80
N TYR A 68 -21.45 -4.58 3.99
CA TYR A 68 -22.60 -4.43 3.09
C TYR A 68 -22.23 -4.01 1.66
N LEU A 69 -20.97 -3.58 1.43
CA LEU A 69 -20.47 -3.21 0.11
C LEU A 69 -20.03 -4.42 -0.72
N PHE A 70 -19.91 -5.60 -0.11
CA PHE A 70 -19.30 -6.78 -0.70
C PHE A 70 -20.26 -7.97 -0.69
N ASN A 71 -20.20 -8.79 -1.72
CA ASN A 71 -20.90 -10.08 -1.75
C ASN A 71 -20.09 -11.16 -0.96
N ASP A 72 -20.71 -12.35 -0.76
CA ASP A 72 -20.11 -13.41 0.04
C ASP A 72 -18.76 -13.91 -0.49
N ALA A 73 -18.61 -14.01 -1.82
CA ALA A 73 -17.37 -14.46 -2.44
C ALA A 73 -16.23 -13.42 -2.26
N GLU A 74 -16.58 -12.13 -2.36
CA GLU A 74 -15.64 -11.04 -2.10
C GLU A 74 -15.24 -11.00 -0.62
N LEU A 75 -16.18 -11.18 0.30
CA LEU A 75 -15.89 -11.26 1.74
C LEU A 75 -14.99 -12.46 2.08
N GLU A 76 -15.19 -13.61 1.43
CA GLU A 76 -14.31 -14.77 1.59
C GLU A 76 -12.90 -14.47 1.08
N ALA A 77 -12.77 -13.83 -0.08
CA ALA A 77 -11.48 -13.43 -0.63
C ALA A 77 -10.76 -12.42 0.27
N ILE A 78 -11.48 -11.40 0.77
CA ILE A 78 -10.94 -10.42 1.72
C ILE A 78 -10.41 -11.12 2.96
N ALA A 79 -11.20 -11.99 3.57
CA ALA A 79 -10.82 -12.70 4.80
C ALA A 79 -9.57 -13.59 4.62
N LYS A 80 -9.38 -14.15 3.42
CA LYS A 80 -8.22 -15.01 3.10
C LYS A 80 -6.93 -14.23 2.78
N HIS A 81 -7.07 -13.07 2.14
CA HIS A 81 -5.93 -12.42 1.48
C HIS A 81 -5.57 -11.05 2.04
N ILE A 82 -6.49 -10.38 2.74
CA ILE A 82 -6.27 -9.03 3.22
C ILE A 82 -6.05 -9.04 4.75
N PRO A 83 -4.86 -8.66 5.24
CA PRO A 83 -4.59 -8.59 6.66
C PRO A 83 -5.45 -7.51 7.33
N TRP A 84 -5.88 -7.78 8.56
CA TRP A 84 -6.61 -6.78 9.35
C TRP A 84 -5.84 -5.46 9.38
N THR A 85 -6.53 -4.37 9.06
CA THR A 85 -5.96 -3.04 8.93
C THR A 85 -6.91 -2.00 9.49
N ARG A 86 -6.37 -0.99 10.18
CA ARG A 86 -7.13 0.20 10.60
C ARG A 86 -6.33 1.46 10.31
N VAL A 87 -7.04 2.55 10.02
CA VAL A 87 -6.43 3.89 10.06
C VAL A 87 -6.04 4.15 11.51
N PHE A 88 -4.78 4.53 11.73
CA PHE A 88 -4.26 4.62 13.09
C PHE A 88 -4.63 5.96 13.73
N ARG A 89 -5.51 5.90 14.71
CA ARG A 89 -6.06 7.04 15.45
C ARG A 89 -6.35 6.64 16.88
N ASP A 90 -6.52 7.63 17.74
CA ASP A 90 -7.04 7.42 19.09
C ASP A 90 -8.56 7.23 19.00
N GLU A 91 -8.99 5.98 18.83
CA GLU A 91 -10.39 5.60 18.65
C GLU A 91 -10.66 4.18 19.10
N GLN A 92 -11.93 3.91 19.41
CA GLN A 92 -12.42 2.55 19.61
C GLN A 92 -12.71 1.90 18.25
N THR A 93 -12.31 0.64 18.12
CA THR A 93 -12.58 -0.17 16.93
C THR A 93 -12.81 -1.63 17.33
N GLU A 94 -12.72 -2.53 16.36
CA GLU A 94 -12.85 -3.97 16.61
C GLU A 94 -11.70 -4.75 15.99
N ASN A 95 -11.35 -5.85 16.65
CA ASN A 95 -10.50 -6.90 16.08
C ASN A 95 -11.15 -8.25 16.33
N LYS A 96 -11.48 -8.99 15.26
CA LYS A 96 -12.14 -10.32 15.33
C LYS A 96 -13.43 -10.33 16.14
N GLY A 97 -14.23 -9.27 16.04
CA GLY A 97 -15.50 -9.12 16.75
C GLY A 97 -15.38 -8.63 18.20
N GLU A 98 -14.18 -8.38 18.70
CA GLU A 98 -13.95 -7.81 20.03
C GLU A 98 -13.71 -6.30 19.93
N ALA A 99 -14.40 -5.52 20.75
CA ALA A 99 -14.17 -4.08 20.86
C ALA A 99 -12.81 -3.81 21.51
N ILE A 100 -12.01 -2.96 20.91
CA ILE A 100 -10.67 -2.62 21.37
C ILE A 100 -10.44 -1.10 21.35
N ASP A 101 -9.63 -0.61 22.28
CA ASP A 101 -8.96 0.66 22.17
C ASP A 101 -7.78 0.50 21.22
N LEU A 102 -7.79 1.19 20.09
CA LEU A 102 -6.83 0.93 19.01
C LEU A 102 -5.39 1.21 19.43
N VAL A 103 -5.16 2.28 20.19
CA VAL A 103 -3.82 2.67 20.62
C VAL A 103 -3.25 1.70 21.63
N GLU A 104 -4.03 1.41 22.68
CA GLU A 104 -3.61 0.47 23.75
C GLU A 104 -3.44 -0.96 23.21
N TRP A 105 -4.36 -1.38 22.33
CA TRP A 105 -4.26 -2.69 21.69
C TRP A 105 -3.01 -2.77 20.79
N THR A 106 -2.71 -1.72 20.03
CA THR A 106 -1.51 -1.64 19.19
C THR A 106 -0.24 -1.72 20.04
N ARG A 107 -0.21 -0.99 21.17
CA ARG A 107 0.90 -1.03 22.12
C ARG A 107 1.16 -2.44 22.66
N ALA A 108 0.11 -3.12 23.09
CA ALA A 108 0.18 -4.45 23.69
C ALA A 108 0.53 -5.57 22.69
N ASN A 109 0.33 -5.35 21.40
CA ASN A 109 0.43 -6.38 20.37
C ASN A 109 1.54 -6.13 19.34
N SER A 110 2.61 -5.40 19.70
CA SER A 110 3.73 -5.06 18.80
C SER A 110 4.26 -6.24 18.00
N HIS A 111 4.38 -7.42 18.62
CA HIS A 111 4.93 -8.64 18.00
C HIS A 111 4.22 -9.11 16.73
N LYS A 112 3.02 -8.64 16.47
CA LYS A 112 2.21 -9.02 15.30
C LYS A 112 1.73 -7.84 14.45
N LEU A 113 2.26 -6.63 14.70
CA LEU A 113 1.78 -5.40 14.05
C LEU A 113 2.90 -4.62 13.36
N VAL A 114 2.49 -3.87 12.36
CA VAL A 114 3.30 -2.88 11.66
C VAL A 114 2.51 -1.59 11.55
N LEU A 115 3.19 -0.44 11.75
CA LEU A 115 2.66 0.89 11.42
C LEU A 115 3.24 1.31 10.07
N LYS A 116 2.38 1.79 9.17
CA LYS A 116 2.74 2.18 7.80
C LYS A 116 2.13 3.52 7.45
N PRO A 117 2.86 4.43 6.77
CA PRO A 117 2.25 5.60 6.15
C PRO A 117 1.21 5.15 5.12
N ASN A 118 0.09 5.87 5.05
CA ASN A 118 -0.98 5.58 4.11
C ASN A 118 -0.55 5.77 2.64
N ASP A 119 0.26 6.77 2.37
CA ASP A 119 0.59 7.23 1.02
C ASP A 119 2.10 7.36 0.81
N ASP A 120 2.84 6.29 1.03
CA ASP A 120 4.28 6.21 0.78
C ASP A 120 4.65 4.85 0.16
N TYR A 121 5.87 4.72 -0.33
CA TYR A 121 6.41 3.53 -0.98
C TYR A 121 7.87 3.27 -0.60
N GLY A 122 8.42 2.13 -1.01
CA GLY A 122 9.83 1.83 -0.78
C GLY A 122 10.23 1.58 0.67
N GLY A 123 9.27 1.31 1.55
CA GLY A 123 9.53 1.01 2.96
C GLY A 123 9.79 2.22 3.85
N ASN A 124 9.67 3.44 3.32
CA ASN A 124 9.83 4.67 4.11
C ASN A 124 8.77 4.76 5.20
N GLY A 125 9.18 5.23 6.38
CA GLY A 125 8.28 5.49 7.51
C GLY A 125 7.59 4.25 8.09
N ILE A 126 8.04 3.04 7.77
CA ILE A 126 7.46 1.79 8.30
C ILE A 126 8.11 1.48 9.65
N PHE A 127 7.27 1.27 10.67
CA PHE A 127 7.69 0.79 11.98
C PHE A 127 7.26 -0.66 12.17
N ILE A 128 8.22 -1.54 12.42
CA ILE A 128 8.01 -2.99 12.52
C ILE A 128 8.00 -3.39 13.99
N GLY A 129 6.82 -3.70 14.53
CA GLY A 129 6.66 -3.91 15.97
C GLY A 129 7.44 -5.11 16.51
N TRP A 130 7.55 -6.21 15.77
CA TRP A 130 8.31 -7.40 16.20
C TRP A 130 9.84 -7.23 16.17
N ASN A 131 10.34 -6.16 15.58
CA ASN A 131 11.77 -5.82 15.53
C ASN A 131 12.11 -4.65 16.46
N SER A 132 11.11 -4.06 17.12
CA SER A 132 11.28 -2.88 17.98
C SER A 132 11.33 -3.27 19.44
N THR A 133 12.14 -2.57 20.21
CA THR A 133 12.03 -2.57 21.68
C THR A 133 10.73 -1.88 22.12
N PRO A 134 10.24 -2.11 23.34
CA PRO A 134 9.04 -1.42 23.84
C PRO A 134 9.12 0.11 23.73
N ALA A 135 10.27 0.70 24.03
CA ALA A 135 10.45 2.15 23.96
C ALA A 135 10.44 2.68 22.52
N GLU A 136 11.03 1.95 21.57
CA GLU A 136 11.00 2.30 20.14
C GLU A 136 9.59 2.18 19.58
N TRP A 137 8.83 1.16 20.01
CA TRP A 137 7.45 0.98 19.59
C TRP A 137 6.53 2.08 20.13
N ASP A 138 6.69 2.48 21.39
CA ASP A 138 5.97 3.62 21.96
C ASP A 138 6.28 4.93 21.24
N ALA A 139 7.54 5.15 20.86
CA ALA A 139 7.93 6.30 20.05
C ALA A 139 7.32 6.26 18.65
N ALA A 140 7.25 5.08 18.01
CA ALA A 140 6.60 4.88 16.71
C ALA A 140 5.09 5.16 16.78
N ILE A 141 4.41 4.71 17.83
CA ILE A 141 2.99 4.99 18.09
C ILE A 141 2.78 6.50 18.22
N ALA A 142 3.60 7.18 19.01
CA ALA A 142 3.50 8.63 19.19
C ALA A 142 3.73 9.40 17.87
N ALA A 143 4.73 8.98 17.08
CA ALA A 143 5.02 9.57 15.78
C ALA A 143 3.87 9.36 14.78
N ALA A 144 3.31 8.16 14.71
CA ALA A 144 2.19 7.84 13.83
C ALA A 144 0.91 8.60 14.18
N LEU A 145 0.64 8.80 15.48
CA LEU A 145 -0.50 9.63 15.94
C LEU A 145 -0.29 11.11 15.61
N ALA A 146 0.93 11.61 15.75
CA ALA A 146 1.25 13.01 15.46
C ALA A 146 1.18 13.32 13.96
N ASP A 147 1.58 12.39 13.10
CA ASP A 147 1.48 12.49 11.64
C ASP A 147 0.01 12.47 11.16
N GLY A 148 -0.80 11.56 11.72
CA GLY A 148 -2.24 11.44 11.45
C GLY A 148 -2.61 10.74 10.14
N ASP A 149 -1.64 10.31 9.31
CA ASP A 149 -1.89 9.55 8.05
C ASP A 149 -1.21 8.16 8.06
N TYR A 150 -1.26 7.51 9.20
CA TYR A 150 -0.73 6.16 9.40
C TYR A 150 -1.83 5.10 9.46
N LEU A 151 -1.43 3.87 9.18
CA LEU A 151 -2.23 2.66 9.34
C LEU A 151 -1.52 1.72 10.31
N VAL A 152 -2.30 0.98 11.09
CA VAL A 152 -1.84 -0.23 11.77
C VAL A 152 -2.36 -1.44 11.01
N GLN A 153 -1.49 -2.42 10.79
CA GLN A 153 -1.80 -3.63 10.03
C GLN A 153 -1.21 -4.86 10.69
N GLU A 154 -1.95 -5.97 10.65
CA GLU A 154 -1.43 -7.27 11.10
C GLU A 154 -0.29 -7.76 10.19
N ARG A 155 0.67 -8.42 10.83
CA ARG A 155 1.80 -9.09 10.15
C ARG A 155 1.30 -10.23 9.28
N VAL A 156 1.74 -10.26 8.03
CA VAL A 156 1.58 -11.41 7.14
C VAL A 156 2.81 -12.30 7.28
N LYS A 157 2.60 -13.60 7.40
CA LYS A 157 3.69 -14.57 7.36
C LYS A 157 4.14 -14.72 5.91
N THR A 158 5.30 -14.17 5.59
CA THR A 158 5.88 -14.24 4.25
C THR A 158 6.37 -15.65 3.96
N ALA A 159 6.10 -16.15 2.75
CA ALA A 159 6.68 -17.38 2.25
C ALA A 159 8.20 -17.25 2.06
N LYS A 160 8.90 -18.34 2.22
CA LYS A 160 10.35 -18.41 1.97
C LYS A 160 10.64 -19.61 1.09
N GLU A 161 11.56 -19.42 0.17
CA GLU A 161 12.04 -20.46 -0.73
C GLU A 161 13.55 -20.38 -0.91
N LEU A 162 14.16 -21.49 -1.33
CA LEU A 162 15.58 -21.57 -1.62
C LEU A 162 15.86 -21.09 -3.04
N PHE A 163 16.70 -20.08 -3.18
CA PHE A 163 17.16 -19.57 -4.47
C PHE A 163 18.68 -19.68 -4.58
N PRO A 164 19.20 -19.97 -5.79
CA PRO A 164 20.63 -19.90 -6.04
C PRO A 164 21.09 -18.44 -6.00
N MET A 165 22.05 -18.14 -5.15
CA MET A 165 22.62 -16.81 -5.00
C MET A 165 24.13 -16.85 -5.18
N LEU A 166 24.69 -15.87 -5.89
CA LEU A 166 26.12 -15.64 -5.95
C LEU A 166 26.59 -15.09 -4.60
N THR A 167 27.51 -15.78 -3.97
CA THR A 167 28.02 -15.43 -2.63
C THR A 167 29.30 -14.60 -2.67
N ASP A 168 30.00 -14.57 -3.80
CA ASP A 168 31.19 -13.76 -4.02
C ASP A 168 31.33 -13.30 -5.49
N LYS A 169 32.38 -12.50 -5.74
CA LYS A 169 32.69 -12.01 -7.10
C LYS A 169 33.41 -13.04 -7.98
N GLU A 170 33.80 -14.17 -7.42
CA GLU A 170 34.52 -15.24 -8.11
C GLU A 170 33.57 -16.25 -8.74
N GLY A 171 32.26 -16.10 -8.51
CA GLY A 171 31.19 -16.90 -9.14
C GLY A 171 30.77 -18.11 -8.32
N HIS A 172 31.14 -18.18 -7.04
CA HIS A 172 30.59 -19.19 -6.16
C HIS A 172 29.11 -18.91 -5.88
N TRP A 173 28.33 -19.95 -5.85
CA TRP A 173 26.90 -19.85 -5.57
C TRP A 173 26.47 -20.88 -4.53
N GLU A 174 25.46 -20.55 -3.78
CA GLU A 174 24.83 -21.43 -2.81
C GLU A 174 23.32 -21.24 -2.80
N MET A 175 22.58 -22.22 -2.29
CA MET A 175 21.14 -22.12 -2.09
C MET A 175 20.86 -21.36 -0.81
N VAL A 176 20.27 -20.17 -0.91
CA VAL A 176 19.96 -19.30 0.23
C VAL A 176 18.46 -19.12 0.37
N GLU A 177 17.94 -19.27 1.58
CA GLU A 177 16.54 -19.05 1.88
C GLU A 177 16.23 -17.55 1.73
N GLN A 178 15.33 -17.21 0.80
CA GLN A 178 14.89 -15.83 0.53
C GLN A 178 13.39 -15.68 0.78
N LEU A 179 12.97 -14.48 1.13
CA LEU A 179 11.56 -14.10 1.16
C LEU A 179 11.03 -14.05 -0.28
N VAL A 180 9.83 -14.58 -0.47
CA VAL A 180 9.14 -14.53 -1.77
C VAL A 180 8.11 -13.41 -1.73
N ASP A 181 8.23 -12.50 -2.69
CA ASP A 181 7.26 -11.46 -2.99
C ASP A 181 6.87 -11.54 -4.46
N LEU A 182 5.57 -11.49 -4.74
CA LEU A 182 5.02 -11.58 -6.09
C LEU A 182 4.11 -10.39 -6.35
N ASP A 183 4.49 -9.56 -7.30
CA ASP A 183 3.73 -8.38 -7.74
C ASP A 183 3.04 -8.66 -9.08
N PRO A 184 1.83 -9.27 -9.12
CA PRO A 184 1.14 -9.56 -10.36
C PRO A 184 0.68 -8.25 -11.03
N LEU A 185 0.93 -8.14 -12.34
CA LEU A 185 0.36 -7.09 -13.17
C LEU A 185 -0.96 -7.58 -13.74
N LEU A 186 -2.04 -6.91 -13.38
CA LEU A 186 -3.41 -7.28 -13.76
C LEU A 186 -3.95 -6.30 -14.81
N PHE A 187 -4.47 -6.85 -15.91
CA PHE A 187 -5.18 -6.10 -16.94
C PHE A 187 -6.61 -6.63 -17.04
N LEU A 188 -7.60 -5.79 -16.72
CA LEU A 188 -9.02 -6.17 -16.68
C LEU A 188 -9.32 -7.36 -15.74
N GLY A 189 -8.50 -7.53 -14.67
CA GLY A 189 -8.66 -8.61 -13.70
C GLY A 189 -7.93 -9.92 -14.07
N GLU A 190 -7.20 -9.94 -15.18
CA GLU A 190 -6.40 -11.10 -15.64
C GLU A 190 -4.90 -10.80 -15.53
N VAL A 191 -4.10 -11.83 -15.22
CA VAL A 191 -2.61 -11.77 -15.12
C VAL A 191 -1.99 -11.99 -16.49
#